data_63b491cf21bd43a21c3f9e6cdf16c0d0
#
_entry.id   63b491cf21bd43a21c3f9e6cdf16c0d0
#
_cell.length_a   1.000
_cell.length_b   1.000
_cell.length_c   1.000
_cell.angle_alpha   90.00
_cell.angle_beta   90.00
_cell.angle_gamma   90.00
#
_symmetry.space_group_name_H-M   'P 1'
#
loop_
_entity.id
_entity.type
_entity.pdbx_description
1 polymer ?
#
loop_
_entity_poly.entity_id
_entity_poly.type
_entity_poly.pdbx_seq_one_letter_code
_entity_poly.pdbx_strand_id
1 'polypeptide(L)'
;LECGGITLSRAGRSTHYPAKFQLMMAVNPCPCGNFGSKSKICLCSSKSVEQYWKKMSAPLLDRIDLRVFVELPESGDESGREGLESTENIRIGIAKAVKIQRKRQGIKNANLSPEEILKYCSLDNNSKGILDNAMERYGFSSRAVSSILKVARTIADMEESVVIKEQHLQEAIDFRKL
;
A
#
# COMPACT_ATOMS: atom_id res chain seq x y z
N LEU A 1 2.46 -1.29 14.75
CA LEU A 1 2.12 -2.20 13.64
C LEU A 1 3.28 -3.16 13.30
N GLU A 2 4.54 -2.69 13.35
CA GLU A 2 5.71 -3.46 12.90
C GLU A 2 6.16 -4.53 13.89
N CYS A 3 6.21 -4.18 15.17
CA CYS A 3 6.70 -5.09 16.21
C CYS A 3 5.71 -6.21 16.55
N GLY A 4 4.51 -6.20 15.95
CA GLY A 4 3.47 -7.21 16.20
C GLY A 4 2.98 -7.27 17.63
N GLY A 5 3.26 -6.24 18.45
CA GLY A 5 2.86 -6.17 19.84
C GLY A 5 2.83 -4.73 20.38
N ILE A 6 2.09 -4.54 21.44
CA ILE A 6 1.98 -3.29 22.19
C ILE A 6 2.33 -3.57 23.64
N THR A 7 3.22 -2.76 24.23
CA THR A 7 3.55 -2.82 25.64
C THR A 7 2.95 -1.60 26.33
N LEU A 8 2.09 -1.84 27.32
CA LEU A 8 1.51 -0.81 28.17
C LEU A 8 2.18 -0.88 29.54
N SER A 9 2.79 0.22 29.96
CA SER A 9 3.41 0.36 31.29
C SER A 9 2.62 1.34 32.14
N ARG A 10 2.15 0.89 33.29
CA ARG A 10 1.43 1.73 34.28
C ARG A 10 1.83 1.33 35.70
N ALA A 11 2.22 2.32 36.50
CA ALA A 11 2.52 2.16 37.94
C ALA A 11 3.47 0.97 38.23
N GLY A 12 4.60 0.89 37.49
CA GLY A 12 5.60 -0.16 37.68
C GLY A 12 5.23 -1.55 37.15
N ARG A 13 4.06 -1.71 36.50
CA ARG A 13 3.66 -2.94 35.82
C ARG A 13 3.69 -2.73 34.32
N SER A 14 4.27 -3.70 33.60
CA SER A 14 4.31 -3.71 32.14
C SER A 14 3.57 -4.93 31.63
N THR A 15 2.63 -4.72 30.72
CA THR A 15 1.84 -5.80 30.09
C THR A 15 2.01 -5.73 28.58
N HIS A 16 2.35 -6.85 27.98
CA HIS A 16 2.51 -6.98 26.54
C HIS A 16 1.27 -7.61 25.91
N TYR A 17 0.74 -6.98 24.85
CA TYR A 17 -0.39 -7.45 24.08
C TYR A 17 0.05 -7.76 22.65
N PRO A 18 -0.31 -8.92 22.08
CA PRO A 18 -0.07 -9.20 20.68
C PRO A 18 -0.92 -8.25 19.81
N ALA A 19 -0.31 -7.68 18.77
CA ALA A 19 -0.96 -6.74 17.86
C ALA A 19 -0.55 -7.03 16.40
N LYS A 20 -0.73 -8.29 15.97
CA LYS A 20 -0.54 -8.71 14.58
C LYS A 20 -1.87 -8.63 13.86
N PHE A 21 -2.05 -7.59 13.04
CA PHE A 21 -3.27 -7.37 12.27
C PHE A 21 -2.97 -6.68 10.94
N GLN A 22 -3.89 -6.79 10.01
CA GLN A 22 -3.91 -6.00 8.78
C GLN A 22 -4.81 -4.79 9.00
N LEU A 23 -4.29 -3.58 8.72
CA LEU A 23 -5.08 -2.36 8.78
C LEU A 23 -5.67 -2.05 7.40
N MET A 24 -7.00 -1.93 7.36
CA MET A 24 -7.73 -1.42 6.21
C MET A 24 -8.50 -0.17 6.62
N MET A 25 -8.41 0.89 5.83
CA MET A 25 -9.05 2.17 6.10
C MET A 25 -9.82 2.64 4.86
N ALA A 26 -11.04 3.13 5.07
CA ALA A 26 -11.80 3.87 4.08
C ALA A 26 -11.93 5.32 4.58
N VAL A 27 -11.52 6.28 3.77
CA VAL A 27 -11.42 7.69 4.16
C VAL A 27 -12.01 8.57 3.08
N ASN A 28 -12.87 9.51 3.46
CA ASN A 28 -13.35 10.53 2.54
C ASN A 28 -12.26 11.56 2.23
N PRO A 29 -12.27 12.18 1.04
CA PRO A 29 -11.26 13.18 0.67
C PRO A 29 -11.39 14.50 1.45
N CYS A 30 -12.55 14.77 2.06
CA CYS A 30 -12.83 15.94 2.88
C CYS A 30 -14.04 15.70 3.80
N PRO A 31 -14.38 16.61 4.73
CA PRO A 31 -15.55 16.45 5.61
C PRO A 31 -16.89 16.22 4.90
N CYS A 32 -17.12 16.84 3.74
CA CYS A 32 -18.36 16.63 2.96
C CYS A 32 -18.28 15.44 1.97
N GLY A 33 -17.10 14.85 1.77
CA GLY A 33 -16.85 13.73 0.84
C GLY A 33 -16.75 14.10 -0.64
N ASN A 34 -16.95 15.36 -1.02
CA ASN A 34 -17.09 15.75 -2.43
C ASN A 34 -15.81 16.40 -3.04
N PHE A 35 -14.73 16.52 -2.29
CA PHE A 35 -13.47 17.08 -2.80
C PHE A 35 -12.91 16.21 -3.94
N GLY A 36 -12.68 16.82 -5.12
CA GLY A 36 -12.24 16.10 -6.31
C GLY A 36 -13.35 15.37 -7.08
N SER A 37 -14.61 15.43 -6.63
CA SER A 37 -15.73 14.83 -7.36
C SER A 37 -16.04 15.59 -8.66
N LYS A 38 -16.28 14.87 -9.76
CA LYS A 38 -16.70 15.43 -11.04
C LYS A 38 -18.19 15.82 -11.03
N SER A 39 -19.01 15.16 -10.20
CA SER A 39 -20.48 15.29 -10.20
C SER A 39 -21.05 16.12 -9.06
N LYS A 40 -20.27 16.40 -8.00
CA LYS A 40 -20.74 17.11 -6.82
C LYS A 40 -19.78 18.23 -6.43
N ILE A 41 -20.33 19.36 -6.03
CA ILE A 41 -19.54 20.52 -5.58
C ILE A 41 -19.08 20.31 -4.14
N CYS A 42 -17.79 20.50 -3.89
CA CYS A 42 -17.23 20.54 -2.55
C CYS A 42 -17.35 21.97 -1.99
N LEU A 43 -18.05 22.12 -0.87
CA LEU A 43 -18.23 23.42 -0.17
C LEU A 43 -17.26 23.57 1.03
N CYS A 44 -16.34 22.67 1.21
CA CYS A 44 -15.36 22.76 2.29
C CYS A 44 -14.33 23.86 2.01
N SER A 45 -14.06 24.71 3.01
CA SER A 45 -12.93 25.65 2.92
C SER A 45 -11.60 24.89 2.96
N SER A 46 -10.55 25.45 2.35
CA SER A 46 -9.20 24.86 2.40
C SER A 46 -8.74 24.57 3.83
N LYS A 47 -9.05 25.47 4.80
CA LYS A 47 -8.76 25.29 6.21
C LYS A 47 -9.49 24.07 6.81
N SER A 48 -10.74 23.84 6.43
CA SER A 48 -11.52 22.68 6.90
C SER A 48 -10.94 21.37 6.36
N VAL A 49 -10.52 21.33 5.10
CA VAL A 49 -9.86 20.18 4.49
C VAL A 49 -8.52 19.90 5.17
N GLU A 50 -7.71 20.95 5.39
CA GLU A 50 -6.43 20.82 6.09
C GLU A 50 -6.59 20.27 7.52
N GLN A 51 -7.55 20.80 8.28
CA GLN A 51 -7.85 20.31 9.64
C GLN A 51 -8.35 18.87 9.66
N TYR A 52 -9.08 18.46 8.63
CA TYR A 52 -9.54 17.08 8.47
C TYR A 52 -8.36 16.13 8.27
N TRP A 53 -7.43 16.47 7.37
CA TRP A 53 -6.23 15.66 7.11
C TRP A 53 -5.22 15.68 8.26
N LYS A 54 -5.14 16.76 9.04
CA LYS A 54 -4.30 16.83 10.26
C LYS A 54 -4.68 15.79 11.33
N LYS A 55 -5.91 15.24 11.30
CA LYS A 55 -6.30 14.14 12.18
C LYS A 55 -5.58 12.83 11.84
N MET A 56 -5.11 12.69 10.62
CA MET A 56 -4.29 11.57 10.16
C MET A 56 -2.83 11.96 10.25
N SER A 57 -2.13 11.45 11.28
CA SER A 57 -0.73 11.78 11.46
C SER A 57 0.13 11.27 10.30
N ALA A 58 1.13 12.05 9.89
CA ALA A 58 2.07 11.65 8.84
C ALA A 58 2.74 10.28 9.15
N PRO A 59 3.13 9.97 10.41
CA PRO A 59 3.63 8.63 10.75
C PRO A 59 2.63 7.49 10.55
N LEU A 60 1.33 7.75 10.70
CA LEU A 60 0.30 6.76 10.41
C LEU A 60 0.19 6.52 8.90
N LEU A 61 0.10 7.60 8.13
CA LEU A 61 0.04 7.54 6.67
C LEU A 61 1.28 6.86 6.08
N ASP A 62 2.47 7.12 6.64
CA ASP A 62 3.70 6.44 6.21
C ASP A 62 3.68 4.91 6.45
N ARG A 63 2.80 4.43 7.33
CA ARG A 63 2.60 3.01 7.61
C ARG A 63 1.56 2.32 6.73
N ILE A 64 0.85 3.08 5.90
CA ILE A 64 -0.11 2.51 4.93
C ILE A 64 0.64 2.18 3.64
N ASP A 65 0.75 0.90 3.33
CA ASP A 65 1.55 0.43 2.20
C ASP A 65 0.88 0.71 0.85
N LEU A 66 -0.43 0.58 0.77
CA LEU A 66 -1.21 0.78 -0.44
C LEU A 66 -2.25 1.87 -0.23
N ARG A 67 -2.30 2.85 -1.13
CA ARG A 67 -3.30 3.90 -1.17
C ARG A 67 -4.02 3.83 -2.51
N VAL A 68 -5.34 3.75 -2.46
CA VAL A 68 -6.16 3.61 -3.66
C VAL A 68 -7.21 4.70 -3.64
N PHE A 69 -7.26 5.48 -4.71
CA PHE A 69 -8.35 6.43 -4.93
C PHE A 69 -9.51 5.71 -5.58
N VAL A 70 -10.68 5.74 -4.94
CA VAL A 70 -11.90 5.11 -5.45
C VAL A 70 -12.80 6.20 -6.01
N GLU A 71 -12.94 6.23 -7.34
CA GLU A 71 -13.87 7.12 -8.01
C GLU A 71 -15.30 6.57 -7.92
N LEU A 72 -16.28 7.49 -7.95
CA LEU A 72 -17.67 7.09 -8.11
C LEU A 72 -17.87 6.61 -9.56
N PRO A 73 -18.57 5.49 -9.78
CA PRO A 73 -18.93 5.07 -11.13
C PRO A 73 -19.76 6.17 -11.80
N GLU A 74 -19.51 6.43 -13.08
CA GLU A 74 -20.33 7.33 -13.87
C GLU A 74 -21.76 6.78 -13.93
N SER A 75 -22.76 7.63 -13.67
CA SER A 75 -24.17 7.24 -13.67
C SER A 75 -24.56 6.73 -15.05
N GLY A 76 -24.90 5.47 -15.17
CA GLY A 76 -25.28 4.78 -16.41
C GLY A 76 -24.49 3.51 -16.69
N ASP A 77 -23.42 3.26 -15.98
CA ASP A 77 -22.56 2.09 -16.22
C ASP A 77 -23.00 0.88 -15.35
N GLU A 78 -24.28 0.49 -15.48
CA GLU A 78 -24.71 -0.84 -14.99
C GLU A 78 -24.06 -1.98 -15.80
N SER A 79 -23.52 -1.67 -17.00
CA SER A 79 -22.73 -2.58 -17.82
C SER A 79 -21.32 -2.84 -17.27
N GLY A 80 -20.83 -2.06 -16.33
CA GLY A 80 -19.53 -2.23 -15.67
C GLY A 80 -19.37 -3.54 -14.87
N ARG A 81 -20.39 -4.41 -14.87
CA ARG A 81 -20.29 -5.77 -14.31
C ARG A 81 -19.81 -6.80 -15.33
N GLU A 82 -19.89 -6.50 -16.63
CA GLU A 82 -19.31 -7.33 -17.68
C GLU A 82 -17.79 -7.12 -17.72
N GLY A 83 -17.03 -8.13 -17.33
CA GLY A 83 -15.56 -8.10 -17.30
C GLY A 83 -14.94 -8.03 -15.90
N LEU A 84 -15.73 -7.92 -14.83
CA LEU A 84 -15.19 -8.02 -13.49
C LEU A 84 -14.66 -9.44 -13.23
N GLU A 85 -13.40 -9.50 -12.81
CA GLU A 85 -12.78 -10.75 -12.39
C GLU A 85 -13.53 -11.34 -11.20
N SER A 86 -13.87 -12.62 -11.26
CA SER A 86 -14.61 -13.29 -10.18
C SER A 86 -13.74 -13.33 -8.91
N THR A 87 -14.38 -13.27 -7.75
CA THR A 87 -13.69 -13.44 -6.46
C THR A 87 -12.89 -14.74 -6.40
N GLU A 88 -13.36 -15.79 -7.07
CA GLU A 88 -12.66 -17.08 -7.13
C GLU A 88 -11.36 -16.97 -7.94
N ASN A 89 -11.38 -16.33 -9.10
CA ASN A 89 -10.18 -16.12 -9.92
C ASN A 89 -9.14 -15.27 -9.16
N ILE A 90 -9.59 -14.21 -8.48
CA ILE A 90 -8.72 -13.38 -7.62
C ILE A 90 -8.07 -14.23 -6.52
N ARG A 91 -8.84 -15.09 -5.85
CA ARG A 91 -8.32 -16.00 -4.81
C ARG A 91 -7.29 -16.98 -5.36
N ILE A 92 -7.53 -17.54 -6.54
CA ILE A 92 -6.58 -18.43 -7.21
C ILE A 92 -5.26 -17.71 -7.51
N GLY A 93 -5.32 -16.48 -8.05
CA GLY A 93 -4.14 -15.66 -8.30
C GLY A 93 -3.35 -15.35 -7.03
N ILE A 94 -4.05 -14.94 -5.97
CA ILE A 94 -3.43 -14.68 -4.64
C ILE A 94 -2.76 -15.96 -4.11
N ALA A 95 -3.43 -17.11 -4.19
CA ALA A 95 -2.89 -18.39 -3.71
C ALA A 95 -1.61 -18.79 -4.44
N LYS A 96 -1.56 -18.58 -5.77
CA LYS A 96 -0.36 -18.80 -6.58
C LYS A 96 0.80 -17.91 -6.14
N ALA A 97 0.57 -16.60 -6.02
CA ALA A 97 1.58 -15.64 -5.56
C ALA A 97 2.14 -16.02 -4.18
N VAL A 98 1.26 -16.35 -3.21
CA VAL A 98 1.68 -16.78 -1.88
C VAL A 98 2.49 -18.08 -1.92
N LYS A 99 2.14 -19.02 -2.81
CA LYS A 99 2.91 -20.26 -3.00
C LYS A 99 4.32 -19.98 -3.51
N ILE A 100 4.46 -19.06 -4.48
CA ILE A 100 5.76 -18.60 -5.00
C ILE A 100 6.60 -18.00 -3.89
N GLN A 101 6.05 -17.07 -3.10
CA GLN A 101 6.72 -16.42 -1.98
C GLN A 101 7.23 -17.43 -0.95
N ARG A 102 6.35 -18.35 -0.53
CA ARG A 102 6.73 -19.39 0.45
C ARG A 102 7.78 -20.35 -0.09
N LYS A 103 7.74 -20.71 -1.37
CA LYS A 103 8.74 -21.54 -2.02
C LYS A 103 10.10 -20.85 -2.08
N ARG A 104 10.12 -19.53 -2.38
CA ARG A 104 11.35 -18.74 -2.49
C ARG A 104 12.01 -18.46 -1.15
N GLN A 105 11.25 -18.09 -0.12
CA GLN A 105 11.77 -17.53 1.11
C GLN A 105 11.10 -18.02 2.42
N GLY A 106 10.14 -18.93 2.35
CA GLY A 106 9.45 -19.48 3.52
C GLY A 106 8.33 -18.63 4.10
N ILE A 107 8.35 -17.31 3.84
CA ILE A 107 7.41 -16.31 4.39
C ILE A 107 6.80 -15.45 3.28
N LYS A 108 5.73 -14.68 3.61
CA LYS A 108 5.16 -13.71 2.67
C LYS A 108 6.07 -12.49 2.52
N ASN A 109 6.02 -11.82 1.36
CA ASN A 109 6.79 -10.60 1.11
C ASN A 109 6.54 -9.50 2.16
N ALA A 110 5.33 -9.37 2.67
CA ALA A 110 4.98 -8.40 3.72
C ALA A 110 5.84 -8.55 4.99
N ASN A 111 6.32 -9.76 5.28
CA ASN A 111 7.06 -10.10 6.49
C ASN A 111 8.59 -10.11 6.30
N LEU A 112 9.09 -9.72 5.13
CA LEU A 112 10.53 -9.65 4.86
C LEU A 112 11.21 -8.63 5.78
N SER A 113 12.34 -9.04 6.37
CA SER A 113 13.26 -8.14 7.07
C SER A 113 14.00 -7.21 6.09
N PRO A 114 14.64 -6.14 6.56
CA PRO A 114 15.45 -5.28 5.69
C PRO A 114 16.53 -6.04 4.88
N GLU A 115 17.17 -7.00 5.50
CA GLU A 115 18.21 -7.85 4.86
C GLU A 115 17.59 -8.75 3.77
N GLU A 116 16.44 -9.33 4.06
CA GLU A 116 15.70 -10.16 3.11
C GLU A 116 15.14 -9.35 1.94
N ILE A 117 14.77 -8.08 2.13
CA ILE A 117 14.37 -7.16 1.05
C ILE A 117 15.54 -6.99 0.07
N LEU A 118 16.75 -6.75 0.56
CA LEU A 118 17.93 -6.61 -0.30
C LEU A 118 18.19 -7.89 -1.11
N LYS A 119 17.91 -9.05 -0.53
CA LYS A 119 18.14 -10.35 -1.17
C LYS A 119 17.06 -10.72 -2.20
N TYR A 120 15.77 -10.50 -1.86
CA TYR A 120 14.66 -11.02 -2.66
C TYR A 120 13.94 -9.96 -3.51
N CYS A 121 14.20 -8.67 -3.26
CA CYS A 121 13.63 -7.55 -3.99
C CYS A 121 14.70 -6.75 -4.74
N SER A 122 15.74 -7.44 -5.26
CA SER A 122 16.80 -6.79 -6.03
C SER A 122 16.26 -6.17 -7.31
N LEU A 123 16.73 -4.98 -7.61
CA LEU A 123 16.41 -4.23 -8.82
C LEU A 123 17.62 -4.18 -9.76
N ASP A 124 17.38 -4.11 -11.06
CA ASP A 124 18.39 -3.75 -12.05
C ASP A 124 18.74 -2.25 -11.97
N ASN A 125 19.71 -1.81 -12.74
CA ASN A 125 20.19 -0.42 -12.70
C ASN A 125 19.12 0.58 -13.17
N ASN A 126 18.30 0.22 -14.15
CA ASN A 126 17.21 1.06 -14.64
C ASN A 126 16.14 1.26 -13.57
N SER A 127 15.66 0.15 -12.99
CA SER A 127 14.67 0.19 -11.92
C SER A 127 15.17 0.92 -10.67
N LYS A 128 16.47 0.83 -10.35
CA LYS A 128 17.08 1.63 -9.27
C LYS A 128 16.97 3.12 -9.57
N GLY A 129 17.32 3.55 -10.79
CA GLY A 129 17.20 4.95 -11.19
C GLY A 129 15.75 5.47 -11.10
N ILE A 130 14.76 4.65 -11.46
CA ILE A 130 13.33 5.00 -11.30
C ILE A 130 12.97 5.20 -9.83
N LEU A 131 13.44 4.30 -8.95
CA LEU A 131 13.19 4.39 -7.51
C LEU A 131 13.85 5.63 -6.89
N ASP A 132 15.10 5.91 -7.23
CA ASP A 132 15.86 7.07 -6.74
C ASP A 132 15.18 8.38 -7.17
N ASN A 133 14.77 8.50 -8.44
CA ASN A 133 13.99 9.64 -8.92
C ASN A 133 12.66 9.80 -8.18
N ALA A 134 11.98 8.71 -7.90
CA ALA A 134 10.72 8.74 -7.14
C ALA A 134 10.95 9.17 -5.67
N MET A 135 12.06 8.73 -5.06
CA MET A 135 12.44 9.14 -3.70
C MET A 135 12.67 10.65 -3.62
N GLU A 136 13.41 11.23 -4.57
CA GLU A 136 13.65 12.67 -4.62
C GLU A 136 12.36 13.44 -4.87
N ARG A 137 11.55 12.99 -5.83
CA ARG A 137 10.33 13.70 -6.26
C ARG A 137 9.24 13.69 -5.18
N TYR A 138 9.04 12.58 -4.47
CA TYR A 138 7.94 12.39 -3.53
C TYR A 138 8.38 12.43 -2.06
N GLY A 139 9.67 12.54 -1.78
CA GLY A 139 10.21 12.58 -0.42
C GLY A 139 9.98 11.27 0.35
N PHE A 140 10.09 10.13 -0.30
CA PHE A 140 9.84 8.83 0.33
C PHE A 140 10.83 8.54 1.45
N SER A 141 10.32 8.11 2.60
CA SER A 141 11.13 7.60 3.71
C SER A 141 11.73 6.24 3.37
N SER A 142 12.78 5.82 4.07
CA SER A 142 13.37 4.48 3.94
C SER A 142 12.34 3.37 4.14
N ARG A 143 11.34 3.63 4.99
CA ARG A 143 10.21 2.75 5.22
C ARG A 143 9.31 2.66 4.00
N ALA A 144 8.98 3.79 3.39
CA ALA A 144 8.19 3.84 2.15
C ALA A 144 8.89 3.06 1.03
N VAL A 145 10.21 3.20 0.90
CA VAL A 145 11.02 2.43 -0.06
C VAL A 145 10.92 0.93 0.20
N SER A 146 11.08 0.50 1.44
CA SER A 146 10.94 -0.91 1.82
C SER A 146 9.54 -1.47 1.48
N SER A 147 8.49 -0.66 1.72
CA SER A 147 7.11 -1.01 1.36
C SER A 147 6.95 -1.13 -0.16
N ILE A 148 7.43 -0.14 -0.93
CA ILE A 148 7.39 -0.15 -2.40
C ILE A 148 8.05 -1.42 -2.95
N LEU A 149 9.23 -1.78 -2.45
CA LEU A 149 9.95 -2.98 -2.90
C LEU A 149 9.18 -4.28 -2.61
N LYS A 150 8.55 -4.39 -1.42
CA LYS A 150 7.70 -5.55 -1.07
C LYS A 150 6.46 -5.64 -1.97
N VAL A 151 5.84 -4.50 -2.28
CA VAL A 151 4.67 -4.42 -3.16
C VAL A 151 5.08 -4.78 -4.59
N ALA A 152 6.14 -4.18 -5.13
CA ALA A 152 6.67 -4.48 -6.46
C ALA A 152 7.03 -5.98 -6.61
N ARG A 153 7.64 -6.59 -5.58
CA ARG A 153 7.90 -8.03 -5.56
C ARG A 153 6.60 -8.85 -5.56
N THR A 154 5.57 -8.37 -4.88
CA THR A 154 4.27 -9.05 -4.84
C THR A 154 3.57 -8.99 -6.18
N ILE A 155 3.57 -7.83 -6.86
CA ILE A 155 3.04 -7.66 -8.21
C ILE A 155 3.77 -8.61 -9.18
N ALA A 156 5.11 -8.64 -9.14
CA ALA A 156 5.89 -9.55 -9.95
C ALA A 156 5.60 -11.04 -9.66
N ASP A 157 5.32 -11.40 -8.40
CA ASP A 157 4.91 -12.77 -8.03
C ASP A 157 3.51 -13.10 -8.56
N MET A 158 2.60 -12.13 -8.65
CA MET A 158 1.27 -12.32 -9.26
C MET A 158 1.37 -12.56 -10.76
N GLU A 159 2.34 -11.94 -11.44
CA GLU A 159 2.67 -12.18 -12.85
C GLU A 159 3.62 -13.38 -13.07
N GLU A 160 3.92 -14.15 -12.03
CA GLU A 160 4.87 -15.26 -12.06
C GLU A 160 6.28 -14.87 -12.59
N SER A 161 6.63 -13.58 -12.49
CA SER A 161 7.91 -13.03 -12.92
C SER A 161 9.02 -13.33 -11.91
N VAL A 162 10.16 -13.84 -12.38
CA VAL A 162 11.32 -14.12 -11.53
C VAL A 162 11.96 -12.83 -11.02
N VAL A 163 11.98 -11.78 -11.83
CA VAL A 163 12.59 -10.49 -11.53
C VAL A 163 11.52 -9.40 -11.37
N ILE A 164 11.86 -8.37 -10.59
CA ILE A 164 11.06 -7.15 -10.54
C ILE A 164 11.40 -6.33 -11.79
N LYS A 165 10.42 -6.09 -12.66
CA LYS A 165 10.53 -5.25 -13.85
C LYS A 165 10.15 -3.82 -13.53
N GLU A 166 10.49 -2.88 -14.41
CA GLU A 166 10.14 -1.45 -14.28
C GLU A 166 8.64 -1.25 -14.08
N GLN A 167 7.79 -1.96 -14.83
CA GLN A 167 6.32 -1.87 -14.69
C GLN A 167 5.82 -2.22 -13.28
N HIS A 168 6.37 -3.29 -12.67
CA HIS A 168 5.99 -3.68 -11.31
C HIS A 168 6.37 -2.62 -10.28
N LEU A 169 7.54 -2.00 -10.49
CA LEU A 169 8.02 -0.95 -9.62
C LEU A 169 7.19 0.33 -9.77
N GLN A 170 6.87 0.72 -11.01
CA GLN A 170 6.07 1.89 -11.29
C GLN A 170 4.67 1.76 -10.67
N GLU A 171 4.01 0.60 -10.82
CA GLU A 171 2.73 0.31 -10.20
C GLU A 171 2.80 0.40 -8.67
N ALA A 172 3.86 -0.15 -8.07
CA ALA A 172 4.06 -0.07 -6.62
C ALA A 172 4.27 1.38 -6.13
N ILE A 173 4.97 2.21 -6.91
CA ILE A 173 5.13 3.64 -6.65
C ILE A 173 3.78 4.36 -6.76
N ASP A 174 2.98 4.02 -7.76
CA ASP A 174 1.66 4.62 -7.97
C ASP A 174 0.71 4.40 -6.81
N PHE A 175 0.76 3.24 -6.17
CA PHE A 175 0.03 2.99 -4.92
C PHE A 175 0.54 3.81 -3.73
N ARG A 176 1.67 4.47 -3.83
CA ARG A 176 2.29 5.19 -2.70
C ARG A 176 2.28 6.70 -2.85
N LYS A 177 2.26 7.23 -4.07
CA LYS A 177 2.40 8.67 -4.37
C LYS A 177 1.15 9.51 -4.07
N LEU A 178 0.05 8.91 -3.65
CA LEU A 178 -1.21 9.58 -3.30
C LEU A 178 -1.12 10.29 -1.93
#